data_74d225f7104e29f8edbe6935a80827a0
#
_entry.id   74d225f7104e29f8edbe6935a80827a0
#
_cell.length_a   1.000
_cell.length_b   1.000
_cell.length_c   1.000
_cell.angle_alpha   90.00
_cell.angle_beta   90.00
_cell.angle_gamma   90.00
#
_symmetry.space_group_name_H-M   'P 1'
#
loop_
_entity.id
_entity.type
_entity.pdbx_description
1 polymer ?
#
loop_
_entity_poly.entity_id
_entity_poly.type
_entity_poly.pdbx_seq_one_letter_code
_entity_poly.pdbx_strand_id
1 'polypeptide(L)'
;MKQKNYHSCTVGQIVAGNFDTTKVFSRYHIDFCCHGNTPFAEACRNRGIDPEAVAHELNELQENTVSNAPDFAGWPIDLLIDYVLKIHHRGIRAKGPQIEALLTKVTEAHSKNHPELLQVQALFRDSLLAVSYTHLRA
;
A
#
# COMPACT_ATOMS: atom_id res chain seq x y z
N MET A 1 -6.39 14.67 25.67
CA MET A 1 -5.91 13.46 25.01
C MET A 1 -4.43 13.69 24.61
N LYS A 2 -3.55 12.71 24.75
CA LYS A 2 -2.12 12.91 24.39
C LYS A 2 -1.98 12.83 22.87
N GLN A 3 -1.67 13.94 22.23
CA GLN A 3 -1.23 13.95 20.84
C GLN A 3 0.02 13.06 20.69
N LYS A 4 0.01 12.17 19.73
CA LYS A 4 1.16 11.32 19.44
C LYS A 4 2.23 12.15 18.73
N ASN A 5 3.45 12.11 19.25
CA ASN A 5 4.58 12.76 18.60
C ASN A 5 5.16 11.84 17.51
N TYR A 6 4.98 12.21 16.26
CA TYR A 6 5.44 11.44 15.11
C TYR A 6 6.87 11.75 14.68
N HIS A 7 7.49 12.82 15.19
CA HIS A 7 8.83 13.27 14.76
C HIS A 7 9.95 12.27 15.03
N SER A 8 9.78 11.42 16.03
CA SER A 8 10.75 10.37 16.38
C SER A 8 10.52 9.05 15.64
N CYS A 9 9.48 8.98 14.80
CA CYS A 9 9.09 7.77 14.09
C CYS A 9 9.51 7.82 12.61
N THR A 10 9.70 6.64 12.01
CA THR A 10 9.76 6.51 10.56
C THR A 10 8.34 6.40 9.99
N VAL A 11 8.18 6.68 8.69
CA VAL A 11 6.90 6.57 8.00
C VAL A 11 6.33 5.15 8.14
N GLY A 12 7.18 4.13 7.97
CA GLY A 12 6.76 2.73 8.12
C GLY A 12 6.32 2.35 9.53
N GLN A 13 6.98 2.89 10.57
CA GLN A 13 6.55 2.68 11.96
C GLN A 13 5.17 3.28 12.25
N ILE A 14 4.88 4.43 11.64
CA ILE A 14 3.57 5.08 11.77
C ILE A 14 2.49 4.21 11.13
N VAL A 15 2.74 3.71 9.91
CA VAL A 15 1.81 2.84 9.17
C VAL A 15 1.63 1.49 9.88
N ALA A 16 2.70 0.90 10.40
CA ALA A 16 2.62 -0.35 11.16
C ALA A 16 1.76 -0.21 12.43
N GLY A 17 1.79 0.97 13.06
CA GLY A 17 0.97 1.27 14.23
C GLY A 17 -0.51 1.54 13.92
N ASN A 18 -0.82 2.03 12.73
CA ASN A 18 -2.20 2.25 12.24
C ASN A 18 -2.20 2.31 10.72
N PHE A 19 -2.73 1.27 10.07
CA PHE A 19 -2.77 1.17 8.62
C PHE A 19 -3.60 2.28 7.95
N ASP A 20 -4.61 2.82 8.61
CA ASP A 20 -5.42 3.92 8.07
C ASP A 20 -4.60 5.20 7.78
N THR A 21 -3.44 5.36 8.41
CA THR A 21 -2.51 6.46 8.15
C THR A 21 -2.00 6.48 6.71
N THR A 22 -2.07 5.33 6.00
CA THR A 22 -1.75 5.26 4.56
C THR A 22 -2.61 6.19 3.72
N LYS A 23 -3.85 6.47 4.14
CA LYS A 23 -4.75 7.40 3.46
C LYS A 23 -4.21 8.84 3.49
N VAL A 24 -3.65 9.24 4.63
CA VAL A 24 -3.01 10.55 4.80
C VAL A 24 -1.73 10.61 3.96
N PHE A 25 -0.83 9.63 4.12
CA PHE A 25 0.42 9.59 3.37
C PHE A 25 0.21 9.56 1.85
N SER A 26 -0.78 8.81 1.36
CA SER A 26 -1.12 8.78 -0.08
C SER A 26 -1.58 10.14 -0.59
N ARG A 27 -2.38 10.88 0.18
CA ARG A 27 -2.84 12.23 -0.17
C ARG A 27 -1.68 13.21 -0.35
N TYR A 28 -0.67 13.09 0.50
CA TYR A 28 0.54 13.91 0.45
C TYR A 28 1.66 13.31 -0.44
N HIS A 29 1.39 12.21 -1.17
CA HIS A 29 2.36 11.50 -1.99
C HIS A 29 3.64 11.09 -1.24
N ILE A 30 3.52 10.80 0.05
CA ILE A 30 4.61 10.29 0.89
C ILE A 30 4.68 8.76 0.71
N ASP A 31 5.86 8.27 0.27
CA ASP A 31 6.09 6.84 0.06
C ASP A 31 6.31 6.12 1.39
N PHE A 32 5.35 5.34 1.78
CA PHE A 32 5.39 4.51 3.00
C PHE A 32 5.75 3.04 2.73
N CYS A 33 5.77 2.64 1.47
CA CYS A 33 6.02 1.25 1.04
C CYS A 33 7.51 0.98 0.82
N CYS A 34 8.11 1.67 -0.16
CA CYS A 34 9.51 1.44 -0.55
C CYS A 34 10.49 2.22 0.31
N HIS A 35 10.08 3.37 0.85
CA HIS A 35 10.89 4.26 1.67
C HIS A 35 10.36 4.41 3.11
N GLY A 36 9.72 3.36 3.63
CA GLY A 36 9.16 3.34 4.98
C GLY A 36 10.16 3.61 6.11
N ASN A 37 11.45 3.39 5.88
CA ASN A 37 12.53 3.69 6.85
C ASN A 37 12.87 5.18 6.96
N THR A 38 12.34 6.03 6.07
CA THR A 38 12.58 7.48 6.10
C THR A 38 11.96 8.08 7.35
N PRO A 39 12.69 8.93 8.11
CA PRO A 39 12.12 9.69 9.22
C PRO A 39 10.94 10.55 8.76
N PHE A 40 9.87 10.59 9.55
CA PHE A 40 8.63 11.28 9.20
C PHE A 40 8.83 12.74 8.76
N ALA A 41 9.58 13.51 9.55
CA ALA A 41 9.83 14.92 9.25
C ALA A 41 10.64 15.12 7.95
N GLU A 42 11.55 14.19 7.63
CA GLU A 42 12.32 14.20 6.39
C GLU A 42 11.43 13.87 5.19
N ALA A 43 10.57 12.85 5.30
CA ALA A 43 9.64 12.48 4.25
C ALA A 43 8.69 13.63 3.87
N CYS A 44 8.22 14.40 4.86
CA CYS A 44 7.41 15.60 4.65
C CYS A 44 8.21 16.69 3.92
N ARG A 45 9.43 17.00 4.40
CA ARG A 45 10.30 18.02 3.80
C ARG A 45 10.66 17.69 2.36
N ASN A 46 10.92 16.44 2.04
CA ASN A 46 11.25 15.99 0.68
C ASN A 46 10.09 16.22 -0.31
N ARG A 47 8.88 16.40 0.20
CA ARG A 47 7.69 16.76 -0.57
C ARG A 47 7.32 18.25 -0.47
N GLY A 48 8.09 19.04 0.26
CA GLY A 48 7.79 20.47 0.50
C GLY A 48 6.58 20.71 1.39
N ILE A 49 6.26 19.75 2.28
CA ILE A 49 5.08 19.77 3.15
C ILE A 49 5.52 20.03 4.58
N ASP A 50 4.72 20.83 5.29
CA ASP A 50 4.93 21.06 6.71
C ASP A 50 4.62 19.78 7.51
N PRO A 51 5.58 19.22 8.26
CA PRO A 51 5.37 18.05 9.10
C PRO A 51 4.26 18.23 10.14
N GLU A 52 4.07 19.44 10.67
CA GLU A 52 3.03 19.71 11.67
C GLU A 52 1.63 19.57 11.10
N ALA A 53 1.42 20.01 9.85
CA ALA A 53 0.14 19.84 9.16
C ALA A 53 -0.22 18.36 8.99
N VAL A 54 0.74 17.54 8.57
CA VAL A 54 0.54 16.10 8.42
C VAL A 54 0.34 15.41 9.77
N ALA A 55 1.11 15.81 10.80
CA ALA A 55 0.97 15.26 12.15
C ALA A 55 -0.42 15.57 12.76
N HIS A 56 -0.96 16.74 12.47
CA HIS A 56 -2.32 17.12 12.89
C HIS A 56 -3.36 16.18 12.26
N GLU A 57 -3.32 15.97 10.94
CA GLU A 57 -4.25 15.06 10.26
C GLU A 57 -4.12 13.61 10.76
N LEU A 58 -2.89 13.14 11.04
CA LEU A 58 -2.66 11.81 11.60
C LEU A 58 -3.28 11.66 13.00
N ASN A 59 -3.24 12.71 13.82
CA ASN A 59 -3.86 12.71 15.14
C ASN A 59 -5.39 12.75 15.05
N GLU A 60 -5.97 13.56 14.16
CA GLU A 60 -7.42 13.58 13.90
C GLU A 60 -7.94 12.22 13.41
N LEU A 61 -7.18 11.56 12.53
CA LEU A 61 -7.51 10.22 12.06
C LEU A 61 -7.55 9.23 13.22
N GLN A 62 -6.60 9.31 14.15
CA GLN A 62 -6.51 8.41 15.30
C GLN A 62 -7.68 8.59 16.28
N GLU A 63 -8.19 9.82 16.42
CA GLU A 63 -9.34 10.12 17.28
C GLU A 63 -10.66 9.61 16.69
N ASN A 64 -10.78 9.60 15.36
CA ASN A 64 -12.01 9.28 14.64
C ASN A 64 -12.11 7.81 14.19
N THR A 65 -11.04 7.02 14.31
CA THR A 65 -11.02 5.62 13.87
C THR A 65 -10.88 4.65 15.03
N VAL A 66 -11.94 3.90 15.30
CA VAL A 66 -11.79 2.57 15.91
C VAL A 66 -11.19 1.70 14.80
N SER A 67 -9.86 1.54 14.81
CA SER A 67 -9.18 0.69 13.82
C SER A 67 -9.67 -0.75 13.96
N ASN A 68 -10.48 -1.21 13.00
CA ASN A 68 -10.84 -2.62 12.85
C ASN A 68 -9.75 -3.39 12.08
N ALA A 69 -8.62 -2.77 11.77
CA ALA A 69 -7.50 -3.43 11.14
C ALA A 69 -6.83 -4.40 12.13
N PRO A 70 -6.47 -5.61 11.69
CA PRO A 70 -5.72 -6.53 12.53
C PRO A 70 -4.37 -5.93 12.97
N ASP A 71 -3.99 -6.15 14.22
CA ASP A 71 -2.66 -5.80 14.71
C ASP A 71 -1.63 -6.82 14.20
N PHE A 72 -1.16 -6.62 12.98
CA PHE A 72 -0.16 -7.51 12.36
C PHE A 72 1.19 -7.51 13.09
N ALA A 73 1.51 -6.48 13.87
CA ALA A 73 2.79 -6.39 14.56
C ALA A 73 2.93 -7.44 15.68
N GLY A 74 1.82 -7.86 16.27
CA GLY A 74 1.78 -8.90 17.29
C GLY A 74 1.63 -10.32 16.75
N TRP A 75 1.50 -10.50 15.42
CA TRP A 75 1.27 -11.83 14.85
C TRP A 75 2.55 -12.65 14.71
N PRO A 76 2.51 -13.98 15.01
CA PRO A 76 3.59 -14.88 14.64
C PRO A 76 3.79 -14.90 13.11
N ILE A 77 5.03 -15.11 12.66
CA ILE A 77 5.37 -15.03 11.24
C ILE A 77 4.62 -16.04 10.38
N ASP A 78 4.38 -17.24 10.90
CA ASP A 78 3.62 -18.30 10.22
C ASP A 78 2.16 -17.88 9.99
N LEU A 79 1.52 -17.26 10.98
CA LEU A 79 0.16 -16.73 10.85
C LEU A 79 0.11 -15.59 9.82
N LEU A 80 1.12 -14.70 9.81
CA LEU A 80 1.21 -13.61 8.85
C LEU A 80 1.37 -14.15 7.42
N ILE A 81 2.21 -15.15 7.22
CA ILE A 81 2.39 -15.85 5.93
C ILE A 81 1.05 -16.45 5.50
N ASP A 82 0.40 -17.20 6.35
CA ASP A 82 -0.91 -17.83 6.09
C ASP A 82 -1.98 -16.80 5.69
N TYR A 83 -2.02 -15.67 6.36
CA TYR A 83 -2.93 -14.57 6.04
C TYR A 83 -2.68 -14.02 4.64
N VAL A 84 -1.42 -13.70 4.30
CA VAL A 84 -1.06 -13.21 2.97
C VAL A 84 -1.45 -14.22 1.88
N LEU A 85 -1.15 -15.50 2.10
CA LEU A 85 -1.45 -16.56 1.15
C LEU A 85 -2.95 -16.78 0.96
N LYS A 86 -3.69 -16.88 2.07
CA LYS A 86 -5.12 -17.23 2.05
C LYS A 86 -6.03 -16.06 1.70
N ILE A 87 -5.64 -14.84 2.03
CA ILE A 87 -6.47 -13.65 1.80
C ILE A 87 -6.01 -12.91 0.54
N HIS A 88 -4.74 -12.46 0.49
CA HIS A 88 -4.27 -11.63 -0.63
C HIS A 88 -3.98 -12.45 -1.89
N HIS A 89 -3.17 -13.48 -1.82
CA HIS A 89 -2.81 -14.27 -3.01
C HIS A 89 -4.01 -15.00 -3.60
N ARG A 90 -4.87 -15.55 -2.76
CA ARG A 90 -6.12 -16.19 -3.23
C ARG A 90 -7.04 -15.18 -3.92
N GLY A 91 -7.16 -13.98 -3.38
CA GLY A 91 -7.93 -12.89 -3.99
C GLY A 91 -7.39 -12.46 -5.35
N ILE A 92 -6.06 -12.32 -5.46
CA ILE A 92 -5.38 -11.99 -6.72
C ILE A 92 -5.61 -13.08 -7.76
N ARG A 93 -5.45 -14.36 -7.41
CA ARG A 93 -5.70 -15.48 -8.34
C ARG A 93 -7.14 -15.56 -8.82
N ALA A 94 -8.09 -15.25 -7.96
CA ALA A 94 -9.51 -15.28 -8.35
C ALA A 94 -9.89 -14.13 -9.27
N LYS A 95 -9.35 -12.93 -9.03
CA LYS A 95 -9.72 -11.70 -9.74
C LYS A 95 -8.77 -11.35 -10.88
N GLY A 96 -7.50 -11.76 -10.81
CA GLY A 96 -6.46 -11.42 -11.79
C GLY A 96 -6.85 -11.75 -13.23
N PRO A 97 -7.29 -12.96 -13.54
CA PRO A 97 -7.71 -13.32 -14.90
C PRO A 97 -8.87 -12.47 -15.44
N GLN A 98 -9.80 -12.08 -14.58
CA GLN A 98 -10.93 -11.23 -14.96
C GLN A 98 -10.46 -9.81 -15.29
N ILE A 99 -9.55 -9.25 -14.49
CA ILE A 99 -8.95 -7.92 -14.72
C ILE A 99 -8.11 -7.96 -15.98
N GLU A 100 -7.33 -9.03 -16.22
CA GLU A 100 -6.54 -9.19 -17.44
C GLU A 100 -7.42 -9.20 -18.69
N ALA A 101 -8.54 -9.92 -18.66
CA ALA A 101 -9.49 -9.95 -19.76
C ALA A 101 -10.12 -8.59 -20.06
N LEU A 102 -10.44 -7.81 -19.02
CA LEU A 102 -10.93 -6.44 -19.16
C LEU A 102 -9.85 -5.51 -19.72
N LEU A 103 -8.65 -5.62 -19.20
CA LEU A 103 -7.51 -4.82 -19.64
C LEU A 103 -7.17 -5.09 -21.11
N THR A 104 -7.26 -6.34 -21.56
CA THR A 104 -7.11 -6.73 -22.97
C THR A 104 -8.13 -5.99 -23.85
N LYS A 105 -9.42 -6.01 -23.48
CA LYS A 105 -10.46 -5.31 -24.23
C LYS A 105 -10.21 -3.79 -24.29
N VAL A 106 -9.81 -3.18 -23.19
CA VAL A 106 -9.48 -1.75 -23.13
C VAL A 106 -8.29 -1.44 -24.03
N THR A 107 -7.25 -2.27 -24.00
CA THR A 107 -6.06 -2.10 -24.84
C THR A 107 -6.40 -2.25 -26.32
N GLU A 108 -7.18 -3.24 -26.71
CA GLU A 108 -7.63 -3.43 -28.10
C GLU A 108 -8.44 -2.23 -28.62
N ALA A 109 -9.30 -1.67 -27.76
CA ALA A 109 -10.15 -0.54 -28.15
C ALA A 109 -9.41 0.81 -28.24
N HIS A 110 -8.43 1.03 -27.37
CA HIS A 110 -7.86 2.36 -27.12
C HIS A 110 -6.36 2.51 -27.38
N SER A 111 -5.61 1.43 -27.64
CA SER A 111 -4.14 1.49 -27.78
C SER A 111 -3.65 2.38 -28.92
N LYS A 112 -4.48 2.66 -29.94
CA LYS A 112 -4.14 3.61 -31.01
C LYS A 112 -3.95 5.04 -30.50
N ASN A 113 -4.77 5.45 -29.54
CA ASN A 113 -4.72 6.79 -28.93
C ASN A 113 -3.96 6.80 -27.59
N HIS A 114 -3.80 5.62 -26.97
CA HIS A 114 -3.21 5.41 -25.66
C HIS A 114 -2.22 4.22 -25.71
N PRO A 115 -1.07 4.38 -26.38
CA PRO A 115 -0.10 3.30 -26.56
C PRO A 115 0.49 2.80 -25.21
N GLU A 116 0.47 3.61 -24.16
CA GLU A 116 0.86 3.24 -22.81
C GLU A 116 0.06 2.07 -22.24
N LEU A 117 -1.17 1.80 -22.72
CA LEU A 117 -1.99 0.67 -22.29
C LEU A 117 -1.32 -0.68 -22.58
N LEU A 118 -0.54 -0.79 -23.64
CA LEU A 118 0.22 -2.00 -23.95
C LEU A 118 1.25 -2.32 -22.85
N GLN A 119 1.93 -1.27 -22.36
CA GLN A 119 2.89 -1.42 -21.28
C GLN A 119 2.19 -1.76 -19.95
N VAL A 120 1.06 -1.11 -19.66
CA VAL A 120 0.25 -1.42 -18.46
C VAL A 120 -0.18 -2.87 -18.47
N GLN A 121 -0.64 -3.38 -19.61
CA GLN A 121 -1.06 -4.78 -19.76
C GLN A 121 0.10 -5.76 -19.52
N ALA A 122 1.28 -5.47 -20.08
CA ALA A 122 2.48 -6.28 -19.87
C ALA A 122 2.88 -6.32 -18.39
N LEU A 123 2.98 -5.16 -17.74
CA LEU A 123 3.34 -5.06 -16.32
C LEU A 123 2.32 -5.76 -15.41
N PHE A 124 1.03 -5.70 -15.76
CA PHE A 124 0.01 -6.43 -15.00
C PHE A 124 0.18 -7.94 -15.11
N ARG A 125 0.46 -8.47 -16.30
CA ARG A 125 0.78 -9.91 -16.51
C ARG A 125 2.00 -10.33 -15.70
N ASP A 126 3.06 -9.56 -15.75
CA ASP A 126 4.28 -9.86 -15.01
C ASP A 126 4.03 -9.90 -13.50
N SER A 127 3.20 -9.00 -12.98
CA SER A 127 2.82 -9.01 -11.56
C SER A 127 1.98 -10.23 -11.17
N LEU A 128 1.07 -10.68 -12.03
CA LEU A 128 0.32 -11.93 -11.80
C LEU A 128 1.22 -13.16 -11.80
N LEU A 129 2.21 -13.22 -12.70
CA LEU A 129 3.21 -14.28 -12.73
C LEU A 129 4.07 -14.27 -11.47
N ALA A 130 4.57 -13.12 -11.04
CA ALA A 130 5.37 -12.99 -9.83
C ALA A 130 4.65 -13.50 -8.59
N VAL A 131 3.37 -13.16 -8.40
CA VAL A 131 2.54 -13.67 -7.30
C VAL A 131 2.32 -15.19 -7.39
N SER A 132 2.22 -15.74 -8.60
CA SER A 132 2.05 -17.18 -8.81
C SER A 132 3.33 -17.97 -8.50
N TYR A 133 4.51 -17.41 -8.87
CA TYR A 133 5.80 -18.07 -8.64
C TYR A 133 6.24 -18.11 -7.18
N THR A 134 5.91 -17.10 -6.38
CA THR A 134 6.22 -17.10 -4.95
C THR A 134 5.52 -18.21 -4.18
N HIS A 135 4.54 -18.85 -4.79
CA HIS A 135 3.76 -19.94 -4.18
C HIS A 135 4.25 -21.36 -4.51
N LEU A 136 5.07 -21.52 -5.54
CA LEU A 136 5.55 -22.86 -5.95
C LEU A 136 6.85 -23.28 -5.24
N ARG A 137 7.39 -22.42 -4.35
CA ARG A 137 8.64 -22.67 -3.60
C ARG A 137 8.43 -22.78 -2.08
N ALA A 138 7.20 -22.85 -1.59
CA ALA A 138 6.90 -23.07 -0.17
C ALA A 138 6.39 -24.48 0.08
#